data_34baf90e2945d68abb14e47d7b3f1860
#
_entry.id   34baf90e2945d68abb14e47d7b3f1860
#
_cell.length_a   1.000
_cell.length_b   1.000
_cell.length_c   1.000
_cell.angle_alpha   90.00
_cell.angle_beta   90.00
_cell.angle_gamma   90.00
#
_symmetry.space_group_name_H-M   'P 1'
#
loop_
_entity.id
_entity.type
_entity.pdbx_description
1 polymer ?
#
loop_
_entity_poly.entity_id
_entity_poly.type
_entity_poly.pdbx_seq_one_letter_code
_entity_poly.pdbx_strand_id
1 'polypeptide(L)'
;MNEYSGKLQQLSNLFASLKSDFKTLEKTVNRELKAAQKSSSKRRRVSGTRQPSGFVKPTRISDELATFLGKTIGSEMARTEVSKEINQYIRANSLQDKQNGRRIHPDAPLTKLLQVQKGDELTYFNLQRYMKHHFIKAVPATA
;
A
#
# COMPACT_ATOMS: atom_id res chain seq x y z
N MET A 1 26.03 -47.62 -48.98
CA MET A 1 24.60 -47.13 -48.89
C MET A 1 24.18 -46.77 -47.45
N ASN A 2 24.69 -47.41 -46.39
CA ASN A 2 24.27 -47.20 -45.00
C ASN A 2 24.80 -45.89 -44.37
N GLU A 3 25.92 -45.35 -44.82
CA GLU A 3 26.50 -44.08 -44.23
C GLU A 3 25.68 -42.86 -44.55
N TYR A 4 25.09 -42.77 -45.71
CA TYR A 4 24.24 -41.65 -46.11
C TYR A 4 22.93 -41.60 -45.34
N SER A 5 22.37 -42.83 -45.08
CA SER A 5 21.14 -42.96 -44.27
C SER A 5 21.34 -42.50 -42.83
N GLY A 6 22.50 -42.85 -42.23
CA GLY A 6 22.84 -42.39 -40.87
C GLY A 6 23.04 -40.88 -40.76
N LYS A 7 23.68 -40.29 -41.75
CA LYS A 7 23.87 -38.83 -41.82
C LYS A 7 22.55 -38.08 -42.03
N LEU A 8 21.64 -38.60 -42.82
CA LEU A 8 20.28 -38.06 -42.99
C LEU A 8 19.47 -38.12 -41.71
N GLN A 9 19.57 -39.20 -40.95
CA GLN A 9 18.92 -39.34 -39.66
C GLN A 9 19.47 -38.35 -38.65
N GLN A 10 20.78 -38.14 -38.59
CA GLN A 10 21.41 -37.13 -37.71
C GLN A 10 20.97 -35.73 -38.08
N LEU A 11 20.90 -35.42 -39.38
CA LEU A 11 20.43 -34.10 -39.84
C LEU A 11 18.97 -33.86 -39.43
N SER A 12 18.11 -34.87 -39.58
CA SER A 12 16.70 -34.80 -39.18
C SER A 12 16.54 -34.53 -37.68
N ASN A 13 17.32 -35.23 -36.84
CA ASN A 13 17.33 -35.05 -35.40
C ASN A 13 17.82 -33.66 -35.02
N LEU A 14 18.85 -33.15 -35.71
CA LEU A 14 19.38 -31.82 -35.48
C LEU A 14 18.34 -30.72 -35.84
N PHE A 15 17.63 -30.92 -36.94
CA PHE A 15 16.53 -30.04 -37.33
C PHE A 15 15.37 -30.03 -36.32
N ALA A 16 15.03 -31.19 -35.79
CA ALA A 16 13.99 -31.32 -34.74
C ALA A 16 14.39 -30.58 -33.45
N SER A 17 15.66 -30.74 -33.03
CA SER A 17 16.22 -30.01 -31.88
C SER A 17 16.21 -28.51 -32.11
N LEU A 18 16.73 -28.05 -33.24
CA LEU A 18 16.78 -26.63 -33.60
C LEU A 18 15.39 -25.98 -33.60
N LYS A 19 14.39 -26.69 -34.13
CA LYS A 19 12.98 -26.26 -34.14
C LYS A 19 12.43 -26.12 -32.73
N SER A 20 12.78 -27.05 -31.83
CA SER A 20 12.39 -26.98 -30.39
C SER A 20 13.02 -25.79 -29.69
N ASP A 21 14.33 -25.60 -29.91
CA ASP A 21 15.08 -24.50 -29.29
C ASP A 21 14.59 -23.14 -29.76
N PHE A 22 14.30 -23.00 -31.05
CA PHE A 22 13.70 -21.79 -31.61
C PHE A 22 12.35 -21.47 -30.97
N LYS A 23 11.48 -22.48 -30.80
CA LYS A 23 10.18 -22.33 -30.17
C LYS A 23 10.30 -21.93 -28.68
N THR A 24 11.31 -22.44 -28.01
CA THR A 24 11.61 -22.07 -26.61
C THR A 24 12.13 -20.65 -26.50
N LEU A 25 13.02 -20.25 -27.41
CA LEU A 25 13.53 -18.90 -27.48
C LEU A 25 12.42 -17.88 -27.76
N GLU A 26 11.55 -18.17 -28.72
CA GLU A 26 10.38 -17.33 -29.03
C GLU A 26 9.49 -17.12 -27.81
N LYS A 27 9.18 -18.17 -27.05
CA LYS A 27 8.42 -18.08 -25.80
C LYS A 27 9.12 -17.21 -24.76
N THR A 28 10.44 -17.35 -24.63
CA THR A 28 11.23 -16.59 -23.66
C THR A 28 11.25 -15.11 -24.01
N VAL A 29 11.53 -14.78 -25.27
CA VAL A 29 11.50 -13.39 -25.76
C VAL A 29 10.13 -12.74 -25.58
N ASN A 30 9.06 -13.44 -25.93
CA ASN A 30 7.70 -12.92 -25.75
C ASN A 30 7.34 -12.70 -24.26
N ARG A 31 7.83 -13.55 -23.37
CA ARG A 31 7.67 -13.38 -21.91
C ARG A 31 8.41 -12.15 -21.40
N GLU A 32 9.64 -11.96 -21.82
CA GLU A 32 10.46 -10.81 -21.45
C GLU A 32 9.92 -9.49 -22.00
N LEU A 33 9.48 -9.48 -23.26
CA LEU A 33 8.81 -8.32 -23.85
C LEU A 33 7.55 -7.93 -23.07
N LYS A 34 6.71 -8.90 -22.70
CA LYS A 34 5.52 -8.64 -21.86
C LYS A 34 5.89 -8.13 -20.46
N ALA A 35 6.97 -8.63 -19.88
CA ALA A 35 7.46 -8.16 -18.58
C ALA A 35 7.99 -6.73 -18.67
N ALA A 36 8.76 -6.41 -19.70
CA ALA A 36 9.28 -5.05 -19.97
C ALA A 36 8.13 -4.06 -20.24
N GLN A 37 7.11 -4.43 -21.02
CA GLN A 37 5.92 -3.61 -21.25
C GLN A 37 5.13 -3.35 -19.97
N LYS A 38 4.98 -4.36 -19.10
CA LYS A 38 4.33 -4.18 -17.79
C LYS A 38 5.12 -3.25 -16.86
N SER A 39 6.44 -3.31 -16.87
CA SER A 39 7.27 -2.43 -16.06
C SER A 39 7.25 -0.98 -16.57
N SER A 40 7.26 -0.76 -17.88
CA SER A 40 7.15 0.57 -18.49
C SER A 40 5.77 1.19 -18.29
N SER A 41 4.69 0.41 -18.37
CA SER A 41 3.32 0.89 -18.11
C SER A 41 3.08 1.21 -16.62
N LYS A 42 3.75 0.49 -15.69
CA LYS A 42 3.73 0.85 -14.26
C LYS A 42 4.43 2.19 -14.01
N ARG A 43 5.56 2.46 -14.66
CA ARG A 43 6.27 3.76 -14.54
C ARG A 43 5.48 4.93 -15.15
N ARG A 44 4.68 4.72 -16.18
CA ARG A 44 3.85 5.74 -16.82
C ARG A 44 2.60 6.12 -16.01
N ARG A 45 2.22 5.34 -15.00
CA ARG A 45 1.10 5.65 -14.08
C ARG A 45 1.47 6.58 -12.93
N VAL A 46 2.74 6.96 -12.81
CA VAL A 46 3.19 7.96 -11.84
C VAL A 46 3.10 9.32 -12.51
N SER A 47 2.22 10.17 -11.96
CA SER A 47 2.08 11.58 -12.32
C SER A 47 1.17 11.92 -13.50
N GLY A 48 -0.05 11.44 -13.48
CA GLY A 48 -1.12 12.23 -14.08
C GLY A 48 -1.82 12.99 -12.95
N THR A 49 -2.04 14.25 -13.08
CA THR A 49 -2.80 15.24 -12.35
C THR A 49 -4.09 14.71 -11.66
N ARG A 50 -3.98 13.62 -10.88
CA ARG A 50 -5.07 13.19 -10.02
C ARG A 50 -5.12 14.16 -8.85
N GLN A 51 -6.22 14.87 -8.72
CA GLN A 51 -6.54 15.62 -7.50
C GLN A 51 -6.25 14.71 -6.30
N PRO A 52 -5.54 15.21 -5.28
CA PRO A 52 -5.28 14.43 -4.06
C PRO A 52 -6.60 13.86 -3.54
N SER A 53 -6.63 12.56 -3.26
CA SER A 53 -7.83 11.95 -2.67
C SER A 53 -8.18 12.67 -1.37
N GLY A 54 -9.45 12.65 -0.98
CA GLY A 54 -9.90 13.30 0.26
C GLY A 54 -9.18 12.85 1.54
N PHE A 55 -8.44 11.73 1.48
CA PHE A 55 -7.58 11.26 2.58
C PHE A 55 -6.23 11.97 2.65
N VAL A 56 -5.76 12.53 1.53
CA VAL A 56 -4.49 13.26 1.41
C VAL A 56 -4.70 14.77 1.52
N LYS A 57 -5.93 15.26 1.32
CA LYS A 57 -6.25 16.67 1.52
C LYS A 57 -6.06 17.06 2.99
N PRO A 58 -5.29 18.11 3.29
CA PRO A 58 -5.25 18.68 4.63
C PRO A 58 -6.67 19.05 5.08
N THR A 59 -7.01 18.70 6.29
CA THR A 59 -8.29 19.01 6.91
C THR A 59 -8.00 19.50 8.31
N ARG A 60 -8.73 20.51 8.77
CA ARG A 60 -8.59 21.03 10.12
C ARG A 60 -8.87 19.90 11.12
N ILE A 61 -7.93 19.72 12.05
CA ILE A 61 -8.04 18.75 13.13
C ILE A 61 -8.58 19.43 14.39
N SER A 62 -9.17 18.66 15.30
CA SER A 62 -9.63 19.17 16.58
C SER A 62 -8.47 19.59 17.47
N ASP A 63 -8.73 20.50 18.37
CA ASP A 63 -7.72 21.03 19.30
C ASP A 63 -7.17 19.91 20.23
N GLU A 64 -8.02 18.95 20.59
CA GLU A 64 -7.62 17.77 21.38
C GLU A 64 -6.61 16.91 20.63
N LEU A 65 -6.85 16.64 19.36
CA LEU A 65 -5.96 15.87 18.52
C LEU A 65 -4.65 16.64 18.25
N ALA A 66 -4.73 17.96 17.99
CA ALA A 66 -3.55 18.80 17.82
C ALA A 66 -2.66 18.78 19.06
N THR A 67 -3.24 18.90 20.24
CA THR A 67 -2.53 18.85 21.52
C THR A 67 -1.88 17.50 21.74
N PHE A 68 -2.58 16.39 21.44
CA PHE A 68 -2.04 15.05 21.56
C PHE A 68 -0.83 14.80 20.65
N LEU A 69 -0.87 15.32 19.43
CA LEU A 69 0.21 15.22 18.45
C LEU A 69 1.32 16.27 18.63
N GLY A 70 1.21 17.15 19.63
CA GLY A 70 2.17 18.23 19.85
C GLY A 70 2.17 19.28 18.74
N LYS A 71 1.05 19.48 18.06
CA LYS A 71 0.86 20.47 17.01
C LYS A 71 0.15 21.72 17.54
N THR A 72 0.22 22.80 16.80
CA THR A 72 -0.51 24.04 17.14
C THR A 72 -2.02 23.87 16.97
N ILE A 73 -2.78 24.51 17.85
CA ILE A 73 -4.25 24.53 17.79
C ILE A 73 -4.69 25.13 16.45
N GLY A 74 -5.65 24.49 15.79
CA GLY A 74 -6.15 24.90 14.48
C GLY A 74 -5.31 24.45 13.28
N SER A 75 -4.28 23.61 13.49
CA SER A 75 -3.49 23.04 12.39
C SER A 75 -4.33 22.15 11.47
N GLU A 76 -3.92 22.12 10.21
CA GLU A 76 -4.50 21.25 9.21
C GLU A 76 -3.55 20.09 8.94
N MET A 77 -4.08 18.89 8.95
CA MET A 77 -3.33 17.68 8.64
C MET A 77 -4.13 16.73 7.74
N ALA A 78 -3.42 16.00 6.90
CA ALA A 78 -4.03 14.93 6.14
C ALA A 78 -4.37 13.74 7.05
N ARG A 79 -5.48 13.04 6.78
CA ARG A 79 -5.86 11.86 7.58
C ARG A 79 -4.77 10.78 7.59
N THR A 80 -4.03 10.66 6.48
CA THR A 80 -2.90 9.74 6.35
C THR A 80 -1.74 10.11 7.27
N GLU A 81 -1.48 11.40 7.45
CA GLU A 81 -0.44 11.91 8.36
C GLU A 81 -0.83 11.68 9.82
N VAL A 82 -2.06 12.04 10.19
CA VAL A 82 -2.57 11.77 11.54
C VAL A 82 -2.49 10.29 11.88
N SER A 83 -2.91 9.42 10.96
CA SER A 83 -2.82 7.97 11.16
C SER A 83 -1.38 7.49 11.34
N LYS A 84 -0.44 8.06 10.60
CA LYS A 84 0.99 7.75 10.71
C LYS A 84 1.53 8.14 12.09
N GLU A 85 1.22 9.34 12.56
CA GLU A 85 1.65 9.85 13.88
C GLU A 85 1.08 8.99 15.02
N ILE A 86 -0.22 8.66 14.97
CA ILE A 86 -0.85 7.78 15.98
C ILE A 86 -0.26 6.38 15.96
N ASN A 87 -0.01 5.81 14.77
CA ASN A 87 0.64 4.51 14.66
C ASN A 87 2.07 4.54 15.21
N GLN A 88 2.78 5.63 15.03
CA GLN A 88 4.10 5.84 15.62
C GLN A 88 4.03 5.89 17.15
N TYR A 89 3.05 6.60 17.69
CA TYR A 89 2.78 6.66 19.14
C TYR A 89 2.48 5.28 19.73
N ILE A 90 1.61 4.50 19.08
CA ILE A 90 1.25 3.14 19.50
C ILE A 90 2.50 2.24 19.57
N ARG A 91 3.39 2.34 18.58
CA ARG A 91 4.63 1.56 18.53
C ARG A 91 5.64 2.04 19.59
N ALA A 92 5.81 3.35 19.74
CA ALA A 92 6.74 3.93 20.71
C ALA A 92 6.39 3.54 22.15
N ASN A 93 5.09 3.47 22.47
CA ASN A 93 4.60 3.09 23.79
C ASN A 93 4.28 1.59 23.93
N SER A 94 4.62 0.77 22.91
CA SER A 94 4.40 -0.69 22.93
C SER A 94 2.95 -1.09 23.21
N LEU A 95 1.99 -0.30 22.72
CA LEU A 95 0.56 -0.51 22.94
C LEU A 95 -0.04 -1.59 22.02
N GLN A 96 0.75 -2.16 21.13
CA GLN A 96 0.35 -3.25 20.27
C GLN A 96 0.38 -4.58 21.03
N ASP A 97 -0.68 -5.39 20.85
CA ASP A 97 -0.75 -6.72 21.45
C ASP A 97 0.36 -7.64 20.88
N LYS A 98 1.05 -8.35 21.76
CA LYS A 98 2.13 -9.26 21.38
C LYS A 98 1.66 -10.54 20.68
N GLN A 99 0.44 -10.99 20.99
CA GLN A 99 -0.15 -12.20 20.40
C GLN A 99 -0.92 -11.90 19.13
N ASN A 100 -1.62 -10.77 19.10
CA ASN A 100 -2.40 -10.33 17.97
C ASN A 100 -1.97 -8.92 17.53
N GLY A 101 -1.05 -8.84 16.59
CA GLY A 101 -0.53 -7.56 16.07
C GLY A 101 -1.57 -6.61 15.46
N ARG A 102 -2.83 -7.04 15.32
CA ARG A 102 -3.94 -6.17 14.89
C ARG A 102 -4.61 -5.43 16.03
N ARG A 103 -4.48 -5.94 17.27
CA ARG A 103 -5.10 -5.40 18.47
C ARG A 103 -4.20 -4.35 19.12
N ILE A 104 -4.82 -3.31 19.62
CA ILE A 104 -4.16 -2.20 20.30
C ILE A 104 -4.74 -2.12 21.72
N HIS A 105 -3.86 -2.01 22.70
CA HIS A 105 -4.22 -1.73 24.09
C HIS A 105 -4.02 -0.23 24.34
N PRO A 106 -5.09 0.59 24.22
CA PRO A 106 -4.94 2.01 24.37
C PRO A 106 -4.57 2.38 25.80
N ASP A 107 -3.64 3.28 25.96
CA ASP A 107 -3.34 3.94 27.22
C ASP A 107 -4.39 5.00 27.59
N ALA A 108 -4.29 5.61 28.77
CA ALA A 108 -5.26 6.61 29.23
C ALA A 108 -5.37 7.83 28.29
N PRO A 109 -4.28 8.42 27.76
CA PRO A 109 -4.35 9.52 26.80
C PRO A 109 -5.05 9.12 25.49
N LEU A 110 -4.70 7.96 24.94
CA LEU A 110 -5.27 7.47 23.69
C LEU A 110 -6.74 7.07 23.85
N THR A 111 -7.11 6.46 24.97
CA THR A 111 -8.50 6.12 25.31
C THR A 111 -9.38 7.37 25.39
N LYS A 112 -8.88 8.44 26.03
CA LYS A 112 -9.57 9.73 26.14
C LYS A 112 -9.73 10.38 24.79
N LEU A 113 -8.67 10.40 23.96
CA LEU A 113 -8.70 10.99 22.64
C LEU A 113 -9.71 10.28 21.74
N LEU A 114 -9.66 8.97 21.66
CA LEU A 114 -10.51 8.17 20.78
C LEU A 114 -11.89 7.90 21.34
N GLN A 115 -12.15 8.28 22.60
CA GLN A 115 -13.41 8.02 23.33
C GLN A 115 -13.81 6.54 23.27
N VAL A 116 -12.82 5.65 23.43
CA VAL A 116 -13.04 4.19 23.41
C VAL A 116 -13.78 3.79 24.66
N GLN A 117 -14.89 3.07 24.51
CA GLN A 117 -15.67 2.57 25.64
C GLN A 117 -15.00 1.36 26.31
N LYS A 118 -15.25 1.19 27.61
CA LYS A 118 -14.78 0.02 28.33
C LYS A 118 -15.41 -1.25 27.74
N GLY A 119 -14.59 -2.12 27.15
CA GLY A 119 -15.02 -3.34 26.49
C GLY A 119 -14.88 -3.33 24.98
N ASP A 120 -14.66 -2.18 24.37
CA ASP A 120 -14.39 -2.11 22.92
C ASP A 120 -12.96 -2.54 22.62
N GLU A 121 -12.80 -3.42 21.64
CA GLU A 121 -11.49 -3.78 21.13
C GLU A 121 -11.01 -2.74 20.12
N LEU A 122 -9.92 -2.04 20.45
CA LEU A 122 -9.27 -1.14 19.52
C LEU A 122 -8.36 -1.94 18.58
N THR A 123 -8.54 -1.73 17.29
CA THR A 123 -7.72 -2.35 16.23
C THR A 123 -7.29 -1.30 15.21
N TYR A 124 -6.24 -1.57 14.45
CA TYR A 124 -5.85 -0.68 13.34
C TYR A 124 -6.95 -0.49 12.30
N PHE A 125 -7.91 -1.42 12.19
CA PHE A 125 -9.06 -1.32 11.31
C PHE A 125 -10.10 -0.31 11.76
N ASN A 126 -10.43 -0.32 13.06
CA ASN A 126 -11.47 0.56 13.59
C ASN A 126 -10.92 1.90 14.10
N LEU A 127 -9.59 2.06 14.20
CA LEU A 127 -8.92 3.28 14.61
C LEU A 127 -9.43 4.51 13.82
N GLN A 128 -9.57 4.38 12.50
CA GLN A 128 -10.08 5.45 11.63
C GLN A 128 -11.52 5.88 11.97
N ARG A 129 -12.34 4.94 12.42
CA ARG A 129 -13.72 5.21 12.85
C ARG A 129 -13.76 6.08 14.09
N TYR A 130 -12.92 5.74 15.07
CA TYR A 130 -12.80 6.52 16.32
C TYR A 130 -12.18 7.90 16.10
N MET A 131 -11.29 8.06 15.14
CA MET A 131 -10.69 9.36 14.81
C MET A 131 -11.60 10.28 13.98
N LYS A 132 -12.70 9.76 13.43
CA LYS A 132 -13.54 10.52 12.48
C LYS A 132 -14.03 11.86 13.03
N HIS A 133 -14.37 11.94 14.32
CA HIS A 133 -14.90 13.15 14.96
C HIS A 133 -13.85 14.24 15.11
N HIS A 134 -12.56 13.92 15.09
CA HIS A 134 -11.48 14.90 15.15
C HIS A 134 -11.20 15.64 13.84
N PHE A 135 -11.78 15.19 12.73
CA PHE A 135 -11.63 15.86 11.42
C PHE A 135 -12.83 16.77 11.17
N ILE A 136 -12.61 18.06 11.34
CA ILE A 136 -13.63 19.06 11.13
C ILE A 136 -13.73 19.31 9.62
N LYS A 137 -14.89 18.98 9.03
CA LYS A 137 -15.16 19.38 7.64
C LYS A 137 -15.18 20.90 7.57
N ALA A 138 -14.35 21.48 6.70
CA ALA A 138 -14.52 22.88 6.36
C ALA A 138 -15.96 23.05 5.84
N VAL A 139 -16.79 23.77 6.55
CA VAL A 139 -18.09 24.22 6.05
C VAL A 139 -17.74 25.19 4.92
N PRO A 140 -18.19 24.96 3.66
CA PRO A 140 -18.02 25.96 2.65
C PRO A 140 -18.71 27.22 3.17
N ALA A 141 -17.96 28.31 3.27
CA ALA A 141 -18.53 29.61 3.56
C ALA A 141 -19.55 29.87 2.45
N THR A 142 -20.83 29.76 2.80
CA THR A 142 -21.91 30.27 1.97
C THR A 142 -21.77 31.77 1.96
N ALA A 143 -21.24 32.27 0.84
CA ALA A 143 -21.38 33.67 0.51
C ALA A 143 -22.78 33.96 0.09
#